data_699c6dcf5ad76d6ffae4918a04204ac2
#
_entry.id   699c6dcf5ad76d6ffae4918a04204ac2
#
_cell.length_a   1.000
_cell.length_b   1.000
_cell.length_c   1.000
_cell.angle_alpha   90.00
_cell.angle_beta   90.00
_cell.angle_gamma   90.00
#
_symmetry.space_group_name_H-M   'P 1'
#
loop_
_entity.id
_entity.type
_entity.pdbx_description
1 polymer ?
#
loop_
_entity_poly.entity_id
_entity_poly.type
_entity_poly.pdbx_seq_one_letter_code
_entity_poly.pdbx_strand_id
1 'polypeptide(L)'
;YIVALLGSRQEPTNHAMRDIAAVKKELEDWGRGIVLLFPDEKGYKNFDPKEFGDLPGTITYGLDIDGAIQKEMATAMKLQNANTLPIFLIADTFNRVVFVSQGYTIGLGEQLMKVIHKL
;
A
#
# COMPACT_ATOMS: atom_id res chain seq x y z
N TYR A 1 -6.70 -4.13 -8.02
CA TYR A 1 -5.52 -3.33 -7.80
C TYR A 1 -5.31 -3.05 -6.30
N ILE A 2 -4.09 -2.72 -5.96
CA ILE A 2 -3.71 -2.35 -4.60
C ILE A 2 -3.35 -0.87 -4.58
N VAL A 3 -3.86 -0.13 -3.60
CA VAL A 3 -3.45 1.24 -3.32
C VAL A 3 -2.90 1.28 -1.90
N ALA A 4 -1.71 1.84 -1.73
CA ALA A 4 -1.10 2.00 -0.43
C ALA A 4 -0.73 3.46 -0.20
N LEU A 5 -1.15 4.00 0.93
CA LEU A 5 -0.72 5.31 1.41
C LEU A 5 0.39 5.07 2.43
N LEU A 6 1.59 5.53 2.11
CA LEU A 6 2.77 5.28 2.92
C LEU A 6 3.06 6.48 3.82
N GLY A 7 3.48 6.21 5.04
CA GLY A 7 4.02 7.25 5.90
C GLY A 7 5.42 7.66 5.49
N SER A 8 6.00 8.59 6.23
CA SER A 8 7.42 8.87 6.11
C SER A 8 8.22 7.61 6.50
N ARG A 9 9.55 7.63 6.32
CA ARG A 9 10.42 6.49 6.63
C ARG A 9 10.34 6.10 8.10
N GLN A 10 9.27 5.42 8.46
CA GLN A 10 9.02 4.91 9.79
C GLN A 10 9.00 3.39 9.74
N GLU A 11 9.23 2.75 10.89
CA GLU A 11 9.24 1.30 10.98
C GLU A 11 7.98 0.63 10.44
N PRO A 12 6.76 1.11 10.71
CA PRO A 12 5.57 0.49 10.13
C PRO A 12 5.58 0.44 8.61
N THR A 13 6.00 1.53 7.95
CA THR A 13 6.11 1.58 6.49
C THR A 13 7.21 0.65 5.99
N ASN A 14 8.35 0.64 6.67
CA ASN A 14 9.48 -0.22 6.29
C ASN A 14 9.11 -1.70 6.38
N HIS A 15 8.43 -2.10 7.45
CA HIS A 15 7.98 -3.48 7.61
C HIS A 15 6.98 -3.87 6.51
N ALA A 16 6.05 -2.98 6.19
CA ALA A 16 5.08 -3.22 5.12
C ALA A 16 5.77 -3.41 3.77
N MET A 17 6.77 -2.61 3.47
CA MET A 17 7.51 -2.74 2.22
C MET A 17 8.28 -4.06 2.14
N ARG A 18 8.86 -4.51 3.24
CA ARG A 18 9.53 -5.81 3.29
C ARG A 18 8.57 -6.96 3.08
N ASP A 19 7.35 -6.85 3.63
CA ASP A 19 6.31 -7.86 3.40
C ASP A 19 5.91 -7.92 1.92
N ILE A 20 5.79 -6.76 1.26
CA ILE A 20 5.50 -6.70 -0.17
C ILE A 20 6.63 -7.34 -0.98
N ALA A 21 7.89 -7.05 -0.63
CA ALA A 21 9.04 -7.65 -1.30
C ALA A 21 9.05 -9.18 -1.14
N ALA A 22 8.64 -9.69 0.01
CA ALA A 22 8.62 -11.12 0.28
C ALA A 22 7.61 -11.87 -0.60
N VAL A 23 6.56 -11.20 -1.06
CA VAL A 23 5.54 -11.80 -1.93
C VAL A 23 5.62 -11.25 -3.36
N LYS A 24 6.78 -10.76 -3.75
CA LYS A 24 7.01 -10.17 -5.07
C LYS A 24 6.52 -11.04 -6.22
N LYS A 25 6.90 -12.31 -6.21
CA LYS A 25 6.57 -13.23 -7.31
C LYS A 25 5.07 -13.39 -7.46
N GLU A 26 4.37 -13.58 -6.36
CA GLU A 26 2.93 -13.74 -6.33
C GLU A 26 2.22 -12.49 -6.84
N LEU A 27 2.72 -11.31 -6.48
CA LEU A 27 2.17 -10.05 -6.95
C LEU A 27 2.41 -9.82 -8.43
N GLU A 28 3.58 -10.18 -8.94
CA GLU A 28 3.89 -10.08 -10.36
C GLU A 28 3.06 -11.08 -11.18
N ASP A 29 2.88 -12.29 -10.67
CA ASP A 29 2.03 -13.30 -11.32
C ASP A 29 0.56 -12.86 -11.36
N TRP A 30 0.10 -12.16 -10.33
CA TRP A 30 -1.23 -11.59 -10.30
C TRP A 30 -1.40 -10.51 -11.38
N GLY A 31 -0.33 -9.76 -11.69
CA GLY A 31 -0.27 -8.85 -12.84
C GLY A 31 -1.12 -7.58 -12.75
N ARG A 32 -1.77 -7.31 -11.63
CA ARG A 32 -2.58 -6.10 -11.45
C ARG A 32 -1.74 -4.96 -10.91
N GLY A 33 -2.23 -3.75 -11.07
CA GLY A 33 -1.51 -2.56 -10.65
C GLY A 33 -1.40 -2.41 -9.13
N ILE A 34 -0.25 -1.91 -8.70
CA ILE A 34 -0.01 -1.54 -7.31
C ILE A 34 0.41 -0.07 -7.33
N VAL A 35 -0.29 0.76 -6.57
CA VAL A 35 -0.01 2.19 -6.49
C VAL A 35 0.45 2.52 -5.08
N LEU A 36 1.66 3.07 -4.96
CA LEU A 36 2.20 3.54 -3.69
C LEU A 36 2.18 5.07 -3.69
N LEU A 37 1.48 5.64 -2.72
CA LEU A 37 1.31 7.09 -2.61
C LEU A 37 2.03 7.61 -1.38
N PHE A 38 2.75 8.70 -1.56
CA PHE A 38 3.48 9.37 -0.48
C PHE A 38 2.75 10.65 -0.08
N PRO A 39 2.72 10.99 1.22
CA PRO A 39 1.99 12.17 1.68
C PRO A 39 2.69 13.48 1.35
N ASP A 40 4.01 13.44 1.09
CA ASP A 40 4.76 14.63 0.76
C ASP A 40 5.89 14.32 -0.24
N GLU A 41 6.40 15.38 -0.85
CA GLU A 41 7.46 15.29 -1.85
C GLU A 41 8.76 14.74 -1.27
N LYS A 42 9.07 15.09 -0.02
CA LYS A 42 10.28 14.62 0.65
C LYS A 42 10.27 13.10 0.80
N GLY A 43 9.14 12.53 1.23
CA GLY A 43 8.99 11.09 1.33
C GLY A 43 9.13 10.40 -0.02
N TYR A 44 8.53 11.00 -1.04
CA TYR A 44 8.62 10.48 -2.40
C TYR A 44 10.06 10.45 -2.92
N LYS A 45 10.78 11.56 -2.77
CA LYS A 45 12.17 11.68 -3.26
C LYS A 45 13.14 10.79 -2.49
N ASN A 46 12.92 10.59 -1.21
CA ASN A 46 13.82 9.84 -0.34
C ASN A 46 13.53 8.34 -0.33
N PHE A 47 12.46 7.91 -0.96
CA PHE A 47 12.12 6.49 -1.02
C PHE A 47 13.03 5.77 -2.01
N ASP A 48 13.74 4.75 -1.51
CA ASP A 48 14.60 3.91 -2.34
C ASP A 48 14.06 2.48 -2.30
N PRO A 49 13.45 2.02 -3.41
CA PRO A 49 12.91 0.66 -3.46
C PRO A 49 13.93 -0.42 -3.15
N LYS A 50 15.20 -0.16 -3.46
CA LYS A 50 16.28 -1.14 -3.29
C LYS A 50 16.58 -1.44 -1.82
N GLU A 51 16.21 -0.54 -0.90
CA GLU A 51 16.42 -0.77 0.53
C GLU A 51 15.57 -1.91 1.07
N PHE A 52 14.49 -2.27 0.39
CA PHE A 52 13.56 -3.29 0.85
C PHE A 52 13.74 -4.62 0.14
N GLY A 53 14.82 -4.75 -0.61
CA GLY A 53 15.06 -5.89 -1.47
C GLY A 53 14.48 -5.67 -2.85
N ASP A 54 13.79 -6.66 -3.38
CA ASP A 54 13.32 -6.64 -4.76
C ASP A 54 11.81 -6.47 -4.79
N LEU A 55 11.34 -5.24 -5.01
CA LEU A 55 9.90 -4.94 -5.07
C LEU A 55 9.31 -5.33 -6.43
N PRO A 56 7.99 -5.64 -6.50
CA PRO A 56 7.34 -5.96 -7.77
C PRO A 56 7.49 -4.87 -8.82
N GLY A 57 7.69 -5.26 -10.09
CA GLY A 57 7.80 -4.32 -11.20
C GLY A 57 6.49 -3.68 -11.62
N THR A 58 5.36 -4.13 -11.06
CA THR A 58 4.03 -3.59 -11.36
C THR A 58 3.67 -2.36 -10.54
N ILE A 59 4.60 -1.87 -9.70
CA ILE A 59 4.35 -0.74 -8.82
C ILE A 59 4.48 0.59 -9.57
N THR A 60 3.50 1.47 -9.34
CA THR A 60 3.54 2.88 -9.75
C THR A 60 3.64 3.75 -8.49
N TYR A 61 4.53 4.73 -8.51
CA TYR A 61 4.75 5.62 -7.37
C TYR A 61 4.11 6.98 -7.65
N GLY A 62 3.54 7.60 -6.63
CA GLY A 62 2.90 8.90 -6.77
C GLY A 62 2.85 9.69 -5.47
N LEU A 63 2.34 10.91 -5.58
CA LEU A 63 2.15 11.81 -4.44
C LEU A 63 0.65 11.97 -4.17
N ASP A 64 0.31 11.96 -2.88
CA ASP A 64 -1.02 12.34 -2.41
C ASP A 64 -0.98 13.82 -2.02
N ILE A 65 -1.15 14.69 -3.01
CA ILE A 65 -1.04 16.14 -2.82
C ILE A 65 -2.06 16.60 -1.77
N ASP A 66 -1.56 17.30 -0.75
CA ASP A 66 -2.36 17.85 0.35
C ASP A 66 -3.14 16.80 1.14
N GLY A 67 -2.79 15.52 1.02
CA GLY A 67 -3.48 14.44 1.72
C GLY A 67 -4.92 14.23 1.24
N ALA A 68 -5.24 14.64 0.02
CA ALA A 68 -6.61 14.58 -0.51
C ALA A 68 -7.14 13.15 -0.57
N ILE A 69 -6.33 12.22 -1.08
CA ILE A 69 -6.73 10.82 -1.20
C ILE A 69 -6.88 10.18 0.18
N GLN A 70 -5.97 10.49 1.10
CA GLN A 70 -6.03 9.99 2.47
C GLN A 70 -7.32 10.42 3.16
N LYS A 71 -7.70 11.70 3.01
CA LYS A 71 -8.94 12.24 3.59
C LYS A 71 -10.17 11.59 3.00
N GLU A 72 -10.18 11.42 1.68
CA GLU A 72 -11.29 10.80 0.98
C GLU A 72 -11.46 9.35 1.39
N MET A 73 -10.36 8.59 1.49
CA MET A 73 -10.40 7.21 1.94
C MET A 73 -10.88 7.10 3.39
N ALA A 74 -10.40 7.97 4.27
CA ALA A 74 -10.80 7.98 5.67
C ALA A 74 -12.30 8.21 5.81
N THR A 75 -12.86 9.13 5.03
CA THR A 75 -14.30 9.44 5.06
C THR A 75 -15.12 8.28 4.48
N ALA A 76 -14.74 7.80 3.29
CA ALA A 76 -15.49 6.76 2.59
C ALA A 76 -15.48 5.41 3.33
N MET A 77 -14.39 5.09 3.99
CA MET A 77 -14.21 3.80 4.68
C MET A 77 -14.40 3.90 6.18
N LYS A 78 -14.75 5.09 6.69
CA LYS A 78 -14.99 5.33 8.12
C LYS A 78 -13.79 4.93 8.99
N LEU A 79 -12.59 5.25 8.53
CA LEU A 79 -11.38 4.98 9.29
C LEU A 79 -11.32 5.84 10.53
N GLN A 80 -10.98 5.25 11.67
CA GLN A 80 -11.00 5.96 12.96
C GLN A 80 -9.85 6.94 13.11
N ASN A 81 -8.73 6.68 12.45
CA ASN A 81 -7.55 7.54 12.56
C ASN A 81 -6.90 7.67 11.18
N ALA A 82 -7.26 8.74 10.47
CA ALA A 82 -6.77 8.99 9.12
C ALA A 82 -5.25 9.20 9.03
N ASN A 83 -4.60 9.48 10.17
CA ASN A 83 -3.16 9.73 10.20
C ASN A 83 -2.33 8.50 10.52
N THR A 84 -2.96 7.36 10.77
CA THR A 84 -2.23 6.11 11.01
C THR A 84 -1.85 5.49 9.67
N LEU A 85 -0.58 5.60 9.31
CA LEU A 85 -0.03 5.07 8.07
C LEU A 85 0.91 3.90 8.38
N PRO A 86 1.12 2.96 7.48
CA PRO A 86 0.55 2.91 6.12
C PRO A 86 -0.90 2.44 6.08
N ILE A 87 -1.61 2.81 5.02
CA ILE A 87 -2.95 2.31 4.76
C ILE A 87 -2.89 1.50 3.46
N PHE A 88 -3.35 0.26 3.50
CA PHE A 88 -3.42 -0.62 2.34
C PHE A 88 -4.87 -0.90 1.98
N LEU A 89 -5.16 -0.84 0.69
CA LEU A 89 -6.49 -1.07 0.15
C LEU A 89 -6.37 -1.99 -1.06
N ILE A 90 -7.26 -2.95 -1.16
CA ILE A 90 -7.40 -3.77 -2.38
C ILE A 90 -8.78 -3.54 -2.95
N ALA A 91 -8.84 -3.26 -4.25
CA ALA A 91 -10.10 -3.14 -5.00
C ALA A 91 -10.16 -4.18 -6.09
N ASP A 92 -11.37 -4.69 -6.36
CA ASP A 92 -11.62 -5.66 -7.43
C ASP A 92 -11.76 -4.97 -8.80
N THR A 93 -12.07 -5.74 -9.83
CA THR A 93 -12.21 -5.22 -11.19
C THR A 93 -13.42 -4.29 -11.36
N PHE A 94 -14.33 -4.27 -10.41
CA PHE A 94 -15.49 -3.37 -10.38
C PHE A 94 -15.28 -2.15 -9.50
N ASN A 95 -14.04 -1.91 -9.09
CA ASN A 95 -13.65 -0.81 -8.17
C ASN A 95 -14.28 -0.91 -6.79
N ARG A 96 -14.67 -2.12 -6.38
CA ARG A 96 -15.18 -2.33 -5.02
C ARG A 96 -14.03 -2.65 -4.10
N VAL A 97 -14.00 -1.99 -2.94
CA VAL A 97 -12.99 -2.24 -1.91
C VAL A 97 -13.29 -3.56 -1.22
N VAL A 98 -12.35 -4.49 -1.29
CA VAL A 98 -12.50 -5.83 -0.70
C VAL A 98 -11.59 -6.04 0.51
N PHE A 99 -10.65 -5.14 0.76
CA PHE A 99 -9.74 -5.23 1.89
C PHE A 99 -9.21 -3.85 2.23
N VAL A 100 -9.13 -3.55 3.53
CA VAL A 100 -8.48 -2.34 4.06
C VAL A 100 -7.66 -2.75 5.29
N SER A 101 -6.43 -2.27 5.36
CA SER A 101 -5.57 -2.42 6.53
C SER A 101 -5.00 -1.06 6.90
N GLN A 102 -5.06 -0.69 8.16
CA GLN A 102 -4.55 0.58 8.66
C GLN A 102 -3.44 0.32 9.67
N GLY A 103 -2.29 0.96 9.47
CA GLY A 103 -1.08 0.70 10.23
C GLY A 103 -0.43 -0.60 9.78
N TYR A 104 0.72 -0.94 10.36
CA TYR A 104 1.36 -2.21 10.04
C TYR A 104 0.77 -3.33 10.89
N THR A 105 0.40 -4.41 10.24
CA THR A 105 -0.06 -5.63 10.89
C THR A 105 0.90 -6.76 10.53
N ILE A 106 1.33 -7.53 11.52
CA ILE A 106 2.19 -8.70 11.30
C ILE A 106 1.46 -9.66 10.35
N GLY A 107 2.17 -10.13 9.31
CA GLY A 107 1.58 -11.00 8.31
C GLY A 107 0.79 -10.27 7.23
N LEU A 108 1.04 -8.97 7.03
CA LEU A 108 0.37 -8.18 6.00
C LEU A 108 0.48 -8.82 4.62
N GLY A 109 1.66 -9.28 4.23
CA GLY A 109 1.86 -9.93 2.93
C GLY A 109 0.96 -11.15 2.75
N GLU A 110 0.84 -11.98 3.77
CA GLU A 110 -0.03 -13.16 3.73
C GLU A 110 -1.49 -12.78 3.64
N GLN A 111 -1.90 -11.73 4.35
CA GLN A 111 -3.28 -11.22 4.31
C GLN A 111 -3.62 -10.73 2.90
N LEU A 112 -2.72 -10.00 2.27
CA LEU A 112 -2.90 -9.53 0.91
C LEU A 112 -3.04 -10.71 -0.06
N MET A 113 -2.21 -11.75 0.10
CA MET A 113 -2.28 -12.93 -0.75
C MET A 113 -3.60 -13.67 -0.61
N LYS A 114 -4.11 -13.81 0.61
CA LYS A 114 -5.42 -14.46 0.84
C LYS A 114 -6.55 -13.75 0.11
N VAL A 115 -6.54 -12.42 0.13
CA VAL A 115 -7.56 -11.63 -0.55
C VAL A 115 -7.41 -11.74 -2.06
N ILE A 116 -6.19 -11.60 -2.57
CA ILE A 116 -5.89 -11.65 -4.00
C ILE A 116 -6.30 -13.00 -4.59
N HIS A 117 -6.06 -14.11 -3.90
CA HIS A 117 -6.40 -15.43 -4.38
C HIS A 117 -7.92 -15.66 -4.49
N LYS A 118 -8.73 -14.84 -3.83
CA LYS A 118 -10.18 -14.90 -3.90
C LYS A 118 -10.79 -14.01 -4.98
N LEU A 119 -10.00 -13.17 -5.59
CA LEU A 119 -10.48 -12.21 -6.60
C LEU A 119 -10.70 -12.87 -7.98
#